data_488f7d256f6afa9213aaa2819e6caafa
#
_entry.id   488f7d256f6afa9213aaa2819e6caafa
#
_cell.length_a   1.000
_cell.length_b   1.000
_cell.length_c   1.000
_cell.angle_alpha   90.00
_cell.angle_beta   90.00
_cell.angle_gamma   90.00
#
_symmetry.space_group_name_H-M   'P 1'
#
loop_
_entity.id
_entity.type
_entity.pdbx_description
1 polymer ?
#
loop_
_entity_poly.entity_id
_entity_poly.type
_entity_poly.pdbx_seq_one_letter_code
_entity_poly.pdbx_strand_id
1 'polypeptide(L)'
;MRKIKNPWIQKEGYNCFGCAPDNPIGLHMHFYEDGEQVVSYWQPRQHFQGWVGTLHGGIISTLIDETAGWVVTRKLQTAGMTSRLNVSFRKPISSEDPQLTIRAWITARKRNFVEIHVAVENDKKEICAEAEVTYFAMGEEKAREMGFAHCDVEEEQLFPF
;
A
#
# COMPACT_ATOMS: atom_id res chain seq x y z
N MET A 1 1.54 16.68 -2.43
CA MET A 1 1.01 15.39 -1.97
C MET A 1 -0.42 15.57 -1.49
N ARG A 2 -1.33 14.66 -1.77
CA ARG A 2 -2.75 14.71 -1.35
C ARG A 2 -3.18 13.37 -0.77
N LYS A 3 -3.93 13.39 0.32
CA LYS A 3 -4.45 12.15 0.91
C LYS A 3 -5.49 11.52 -0.02
N ILE A 4 -5.38 10.22 -0.22
CA ILE A 4 -6.32 9.44 -1.03
C ILE A 4 -7.53 9.09 -0.16
N LYS A 5 -8.73 9.35 -0.68
CA LYS A 5 -9.97 8.95 -0.03
C LYS A 5 -10.18 7.45 -0.23
N ASN A 6 -10.45 6.74 0.84
CA ASN A 6 -10.70 5.30 0.76
C ASN A 6 -12.12 5.05 0.20
N PRO A 7 -12.26 4.54 -1.04
CA PRO A 7 -13.57 4.33 -1.66
C PRO A 7 -14.35 3.15 -1.08
N TRP A 8 -13.73 2.34 -0.22
CA TRP A 8 -14.31 1.12 0.32
C TRP A 8 -15.00 1.29 1.67
N ILE A 9 -14.80 2.42 2.37
CA ILE A 9 -15.28 2.65 3.75
C ILE A 9 -16.78 2.40 3.90
N GLN A 10 -17.57 2.78 2.90
CA GLN A 10 -19.04 2.65 2.94
C GLN A 10 -19.54 1.28 2.47
N LYS A 11 -18.65 0.39 2.04
CA LYS A 11 -19.03 -0.94 1.57
C LYS A 11 -19.32 -1.85 2.74
N GLU A 12 -20.50 -2.46 2.74
CA GLU A 12 -20.87 -3.46 3.73
C GLU A 12 -19.87 -4.62 3.74
N GLY A 13 -19.42 -5.00 4.94
CA GLY A 13 -18.45 -6.07 5.15
C GLY A 13 -16.99 -5.66 4.86
N TYR A 14 -16.71 -4.39 4.53
CA TYR A 14 -15.35 -3.94 4.35
C TYR A 14 -14.54 -4.05 5.65
N ASN A 15 -13.51 -4.88 5.63
CA ASN A 15 -12.66 -5.15 6.79
C ASN A 15 -11.23 -5.52 6.36
N CYS A 16 -10.66 -4.77 5.43
CA CYS A 16 -9.30 -5.01 4.93
C CYS A 16 -8.28 -4.99 6.07
N PHE A 17 -7.42 -6.00 6.12
CA PHE A 17 -6.33 -6.08 7.10
C PHE A 17 -5.32 -4.92 6.96
N GLY A 18 -5.04 -4.48 5.74
CA GLY A 18 -4.10 -3.39 5.49
C GLY A 18 -4.68 -2.01 5.82
N CYS A 19 -5.90 -1.70 5.38
CA CYS A 19 -6.38 -0.31 5.32
C CYS A 19 -7.77 -0.05 5.91
N ALA A 20 -8.51 -1.06 6.41
CA ALA A 20 -9.79 -0.79 7.05
C ALA A 20 -9.58 -0.14 8.43
N PRO A 21 -10.12 1.07 8.67
CA PRO A 21 -9.89 1.78 9.93
C PRO A 21 -10.50 1.07 11.14
N ASP A 22 -11.58 0.30 10.93
CA ASP A 22 -12.31 -0.39 11.98
C ASP A 22 -11.87 -1.84 12.21
N ASN A 23 -10.88 -2.34 11.45
CA ASN A 23 -10.34 -3.67 11.69
C ASN A 23 -9.44 -3.65 12.95
N PRO A 24 -9.83 -4.32 14.06
CA PRO A 24 -9.13 -4.19 15.34
C PRO A 24 -7.71 -4.75 15.33
N ILE A 25 -7.39 -5.66 14.39
CA ILE A 25 -6.06 -6.24 14.24
C ILE A 25 -5.34 -5.75 12.98
N GLY A 26 -5.92 -4.79 12.27
CA GLY A 26 -5.40 -4.28 11.00
C GLY A 26 -4.20 -3.36 11.15
N LEU A 27 -3.57 -3.07 10.03
CA LEU A 27 -2.42 -2.16 9.95
C LEU A 27 -2.83 -0.69 9.90
N HIS A 28 -4.09 -0.38 9.59
CA HIS A 28 -4.68 0.97 9.55
C HIS A 28 -3.90 1.93 8.66
N MET A 29 -3.47 1.45 7.49
CA MET A 29 -2.68 2.24 6.56
C MET A 29 -3.49 3.39 5.93
N HIS A 30 -2.81 4.50 5.72
CA HIS A 30 -3.30 5.64 4.96
C HIS A 30 -2.41 5.88 3.75
N PHE A 31 -2.99 6.37 2.66
CA PHE A 31 -2.29 6.54 1.39
C PHE A 31 -2.39 7.96 0.88
N TYR A 32 -1.34 8.38 0.21
CA TYR A 32 -1.20 9.72 -0.35
C TYR A 32 -0.75 9.62 -1.80
N GLU A 33 -1.25 10.51 -2.63
CA GLU A 33 -0.78 10.68 -3.99
C GLU A 33 0.33 11.71 -4.02
N ASP A 34 1.48 11.35 -4.57
CA ASP A 34 2.65 12.20 -4.76
C ASP A 34 3.16 12.06 -6.21
N GLY A 35 2.67 12.92 -7.11
CA GLY A 35 2.92 12.77 -8.54
C GLY A 35 2.41 11.42 -9.05
N GLU A 36 3.30 10.64 -9.66
CA GLU A 36 2.97 9.31 -10.16
C GLU A 36 3.01 8.21 -9.08
N GLN A 37 3.46 8.55 -7.89
CA GLN A 37 3.59 7.61 -6.77
C GLN A 37 2.36 7.60 -5.88
N VAL A 38 2.13 6.46 -5.25
CA VAL A 38 1.32 6.33 -4.03
C VAL A 38 2.28 6.10 -2.88
N VAL A 39 2.08 6.84 -1.81
CA VAL A 39 2.95 6.82 -0.62
C VAL A 39 2.12 6.49 0.61
N SER A 40 2.66 5.67 1.49
CA SER A 40 2.12 5.42 2.83
C SER A 40 3.17 5.70 3.88
N TYR A 41 2.77 6.35 4.96
CA TYR A 41 3.57 6.52 6.16
C TYR A 41 2.97 5.62 7.24
N TRP A 42 3.80 4.73 7.80
CA TRP A 42 3.32 3.75 8.75
C TRP A 42 4.31 3.56 9.90
N GLN A 43 3.79 3.47 11.11
CA GLN A 43 4.61 3.28 12.31
C GLN A 43 4.60 1.81 12.73
N PRO A 44 5.76 1.15 12.80
CA PRO A 44 5.89 -0.18 13.39
C PRO A 44 5.38 -0.24 14.83
N ARG A 45 4.98 -1.42 15.26
CA ARG A 45 4.57 -1.72 16.64
C ARG A 45 5.13 -3.07 17.05
N GLN A 46 5.40 -3.24 18.34
CA GLN A 46 6.02 -4.46 18.89
C GLN A 46 5.24 -5.74 18.59
N HIS A 47 3.92 -5.69 18.55
CA HIS A 47 3.11 -6.88 18.25
C HIS A 47 3.10 -7.29 16.79
N PHE A 48 3.77 -6.56 15.92
CA PHE A 48 4.04 -6.95 14.54
C PHE A 48 5.48 -7.45 14.34
N GLN A 49 6.19 -7.76 15.41
CA GLN A 49 7.54 -8.27 15.32
C GLN A 49 7.60 -9.75 14.90
N GLY A 50 8.70 -10.12 14.25
CA GLY A 50 9.12 -11.51 14.08
C GLY A 50 10.13 -11.86 15.18
N TRP A 51 11.42 -11.62 14.94
CA TRP A 51 12.43 -11.64 16.01
C TRP A 51 12.23 -10.47 16.96
N VAL A 52 12.63 -10.64 18.21
CA VAL A 52 12.56 -9.59 19.22
C VAL A 52 13.19 -8.30 18.67
N GLY A 53 12.43 -7.22 18.67
CA GLY A 53 12.88 -5.90 18.19
C GLY A 53 12.90 -5.73 16.66
N THR A 54 12.52 -6.73 15.88
CA THR A 54 12.55 -6.70 14.40
C THR A 54 11.15 -6.89 13.82
N LEU A 55 10.76 -6.02 12.90
CA LEU A 55 9.48 -6.11 12.21
C LEU A 55 9.41 -7.40 11.37
N HIS A 56 8.29 -8.10 11.45
CA HIS A 56 8.07 -9.36 10.74
C HIS A 56 8.07 -9.18 9.22
N GLY A 57 8.79 -10.02 8.49
CA GLY A 57 8.87 -9.97 7.01
C GLY A 57 7.52 -10.09 6.32
N GLY A 58 6.59 -10.86 6.87
CA GLY A 58 5.21 -10.95 6.38
C GLY A 58 4.44 -9.64 6.54
N ILE A 59 4.68 -8.88 7.61
CA ILE A 59 4.09 -7.54 7.79
C ILE A 59 4.69 -6.58 6.76
N ILE A 60 6.00 -6.58 6.56
CA ILE A 60 6.65 -5.78 5.50
C ILE A 60 6.04 -6.10 4.14
N SER A 61 5.85 -7.38 3.83
CA SER A 61 5.21 -7.83 2.58
C SER A 61 3.78 -7.36 2.46
N THR A 62 3.01 -7.31 3.55
CA THR A 62 1.65 -6.75 3.56
C THR A 62 1.65 -5.25 3.29
N LEU A 63 2.56 -4.48 3.91
CA LEU A 63 2.70 -3.04 3.64
C LEU A 63 2.99 -2.77 2.16
N ILE A 64 3.84 -3.59 1.57
CA ILE A 64 4.21 -3.54 0.15
C ILE A 64 3.00 -3.86 -0.74
N ASP A 65 2.35 -4.99 -0.50
CA ASP A 65 1.20 -5.45 -1.27
C ASP A 65 0.04 -4.45 -1.23
N GLU A 66 -0.28 -3.97 -0.05
CA GLU A 66 -1.35 -2.99 0.14
C GLU A 66 -1.06 -1.68 -0.61
N THR A 67 0.17 -1.15 -0.49
CA THR A 67 0.53 0.11 -1.18
C THR A 67 0.50 -0.07 -2.70
N ALA A 68 0.93 -1.22 -3.23
CA ALA A 68 0.83 -1.55 -4.65
C ALA A 68 -0.64 -1.65 -5.12
N GLY A 69 -1.50 -2.26 -4.33
CA GLY A 69 -2.95 -2.32 -4.62
C GLY A 69 -3.58 -0.93 -4.72
N TRP A 70 -3.15 0.00 -3.87
CA TRP A 70 -3.62 1.39 -3.91
C TRP A 70 -3.12 2.17 -5.12
N VAL A 71 -1.98 1.78 -5.73
CA VAL A 71 -1.57 2.30 -7.04
C VAL A 71 -2.61 1.93 -8.10
N VAL A 72 -3.04 0.67 -8.14
CA VAL A 72 -4.08 0.22 -9.09
C VAL A 72 -5.39 0.97 -8.84
N THR A 73 -5.83 1.04 -7.60
CA THR A 73 -7.08 1.73 -7.22
C THR A 73 -7.05 3.21 -7.61
N ARG A 74 -5.95 3.91 -7.32
CA ARG A 74 -5.86 5.36 -7.56
C ARG A 74 -5.47 5.72 -8.99
N LYS A 75 -4.43 5.08 -9.54
CA LYS A 75 -3.88 5.47 -10.85
C LYS A 75 -4.63 4.87 -12.03
N LEU A 76 -5.19 3.68 -11.87
CA LEU A 76 -5.95 3.02 -12.93
C LEU A 76 -7.47 3.12 -12.73
N GLN A 77 -7.92 3.66 -11.61
CA GLN A 77 -9.34 3.82 -11.30
C GLN A 77 -10.11 2.51 -11.45
N THR A 78 -9.60 1.43 -10.84
CA THR A 78 -10.22 0.11 -10.86
C THR A 78 -9.83 -0.68 -9.62
N ALA A 79 -10.44 -1.85 -9.44
CA ALA A 79 -10.01 -2.85 -8.48
C ALA A 79 -8.95 -3.77 -9.09
N GLY A 80 -8.16 -4.41 -8.26
CA GLY A 80 -7.14 -5.36 -8.70
C GLY A 80 -6.92 -6.50 -7.72
N MET A 81 -6.27 -7.54 -8.21
CA MET A 81 -5.85 -8.70 -7.41
C MET A 81 -4.35 -8.89 -7.57
N THR A 82 -3.67 -9.17 -6.45
CA THR A 82 -2.25 -9.51 -6.46
C THR A 82 -2.04 -10.82 -7.23
N SER A 83 -1.21 -10.78 -8.26
CA SER A 83 -0.83 -11.95 -9.04
C SER A 83 0.53 -12.49 -8.61
N ARG A 84 1.47 -11.60 -8.33
CA ARG A 84 2.83 -11.97 -7.89
C ARG A 84 3.36 -10.91 -6.94
N LEU A 85 4.01 -11.36 -5.89
CA LEU A 85 4.73 -10.52 -4.94
C LEU A 85 6.16 -11.04 -4.81
N ASN A 86 7.13 -10.28 -5.28
CA ASN A 86 8.54 -10.61 -5.21
C ASN A 86 9.28 -9.57 -4.37
N VAL A 87 9.58 -9.92 -3.12
CA VAL A 87 10.17 -9.01 -2.13
C VAL A 87 11.64 -9.36 -1.90
N SER A 88 12.49 -8.34 -1.92
CA SER A 88 13.87 -8.41 -1.49
C SER A 88 14.05 -7.63 -0.19
N PHE A 89 14.45 -8.32 0.87
CA PHE A 89 14.75 -7.70 2.16
C PHE A 89 16.22 -7.31 2.19
N ARG A 90 16.50 -6.01 2.32
CA ARG A 90 17.86 -5.44 2.26
C ARG A 90 18.46 -5.21 3.64
N LYS A 91 17.65 -4.68 4.57
CA LYS A 91 18.05 -4.35 5.94
C LYS A 91 16.92 -4.71 6.90
N PRO A 92 17.24 -5.18 8.12
CA PRO A 92 16.23 -5.34 9.17
C PRO A 92 15.55 -4.00 9.47
N ILE A 93 14.26 -4.04 9.76
CA ILE A 93 13.50 -2.88 10.23
C ILE A 93 13.25 -3.05 11.73
N SER A 94 13.55 -2.03 12.52
CA SER A 94 13.25 -2.04 13.95
C SER A 94 11.74 -1.99 14.17
N SER A 95 11.23 -2.77 15.12
CA SER A 95 9.85 -2.66 15.58
C SER A 95 9.58 -1.37 16.36
N GLU A 96 10.62 -0.60 16.67
CA GLU A 96 10.59 0.71 17.33
C GLU A 96 10.92 1.87 16.38
N ASP A 97 11.05 1.61 15.09
CA ASP A 97 11.26 2.67 14.08
C ASP A 97 10.10 3.69 14.18
N PRO A 98 10.38 4.99 14.28
CA PRO A 98 9.33 5.98 14.45
C PRO A 98 8.40 6.08 13.24
N GLN A 99 8.91 5.81 12.03
CA GLN A 99 8.09 5.87 10.83
C GLN A 99 8.78 5.18 9.65
N LEU A 100 8.04 4.33 8.95
CA LEU A 100 8.39 3.83 7.63
C LEU A 100 7.72 4.67 6.56
N THR A 101 8.41 4.82 5.43
CA THR A 101 7.85 5.39 4.20
C THR A 101 7.79 4.28 3.15
N ILE A 102 6.60 3.97 2.65
CA ILE A 102 6.40 3.00 1.59
C ILE A 102 5.98 3.78 0.33
N ARG A 103 6.75 3.64 -0.76
CA ARG A 103 6.50 4.30 -2.04
C ARG A 103 6.27 3.27 -3.12
N ALA A 104 5.23 3.46 -3.94
CA ALA A 104 4.90 2.55 -5.02
C ALA A 104 4.55 3.31 -6.29
N TRP A 105 4.97 2.78 -7.45
CA TRP A 105 4.68 3.37 -8.76
C TRP A 105 4.67 2.29 -9.85
N ILE A 106 3.92 2.54 -10.93
CA ILE A 106 3.84 1.65 -12.08
C ILE A 106 5.14 1.72 -12.88
N THR A 107 5.72 0.57 -13.19
CA THR A 107 6.91 0.44 -14.04
C THR A 107 6.59 -0.09 -15.44
N ALA A 108 5.56 -0.92 -15.56
CA ALA A 108 5.10 -1.45 -16.85
C ALA A 108 3.63 -1.86 -16.80
N ARG A 109 3.01 -1.93 -17.95
CA ARG A 109 1.66 -2.47 -18.10
C ARG A 109 1.54 -3.24 -19.40
N LYS A 110 0.99 -4.46 -19.31
CA LYS A 110 0.67 -5.29 -20.46
C LYS A 110 -0.75 -5.83 -20.31
N ARG A 111 -1.68 -5.28 -21.08
CA ARG A 111 -3.12 -5.59 -20.96
C ARG A 111 -3.60 -5.30 -19.54
N ASN A 112 -4.12 -6.31 -18.83
CA ASN A 112 -4.61 -6.21 -17.47
C ASN A 112 -3.52 -6.45 -16.39
N PHE A 113 -2.31 -6.86 -16.81
CA PHE A 113 -1.20 -7.03 -15.88
C PHE A 113 -0.42 -5.73 -15.71
N VAL A 114 -0.20 -5.35 -14.48
CA VAL A 114 0.46 -4.11 -14.08
C VAL A 114 1.65 -4.45 -13.20
N GLU A 115 2.83 -4.04 -13.62
CA GLU A 115 4.05 -4.17 -12.81
C GLU A 115 4.23 -2.91 -11.98
N ILE A 116 4.43 -3.10 -10.69
CA ILE A 116 4.55 -2.01 -9.71
C ILE A 116 5.82 -2.23 -8.91
N HIS A 117 6.69 -1.23 -8.90
CA HIS A 117 7.83 -1.20 -8.00
C HIS A 117 7.42 -0.60 -6.67
N VAL A 118 7.89 -1.19 -5.57
CA VAL A 118 7.66 -0.70 -4.22
C VAL A 118 8.99 -0.62 -3.46
N ALA A 119 9.21 0.48 -2.77
CA ALA A 119 10.36 0.67 -1.88
C ALA A 119 9.88 0.98 -0.46
N VAL A 120 10.50 0.38 0.54
CA VAL A 120 10.26 0.62 1.97
C VAL A 120 11.50 1.25 2.57
N GLU A 121 11.35 2.46 3.07
CA GLU A 121 12.40 3.24 3.71
C GLU A 121 12.16 3.35 5.23
N ASN A 122 13.24 3.30 6.02
CA ASN A 122 13.20 3.61 7.45
C ASN A 122 13.23 5.13 7.70
N ASP A 123 13.24 5.55 8.95
CA ASP A 123 13.31 6.95 9.38
C ASP A 123 14.59 7.67 8.91
N LYS A 124 15.68 6.91 8.65
CA LYS A 124 16.96 7.41 8.14
C LYS A 124 17.03 7.51 6.63
N LYS A 125 15.91 7.26 5.93
CA LYS A 125 15.81 7.22 4.46
C LYS A 125 16.64 6.10 3.82
N GLU A 126 16.94 5.05 4.56
CA GLU A 126 17.59 3.87 4.02
C GLU A 126 16.54 2.91 3.46
N ILE A 127 16.78 2.39 2.25
CA ILE A 127 15.91 1.35 1.66
C ILE A 127 16.14 0.03 2.41
N CYS A 128 15.13 -0.44 3.10
CA CYS A 128 15.14 -1.67 3.88
C CYS A 128 14.55 -2.87 3.13
N ALA A 129 13.59 -2.62 2.25
CA ALA A 129 13.01 -3.63 1.37
C ALA A 129 12.58 -3.01 0.05
N GLU A 130 12.59 -3.82 -1.00
CA GLU A 130 12.10 -3.46 -2.32
C GLU A 130 11.30 -4.63 -2.89
N ALA A 131 10.35 -4.34 -3.75
CA ALA A 131 9.57 -5.38 -4.40
C ALA A 131 9.16 -5.03 -5.83
N GLU A 132 9.06 -6.09 -6.64
CA GLU A 132 8.32 -6.07 -7.90
C GLU A 132 7.01 -6.81 -7.68
N VAL A 133 5.90 -6.10 -7.85
CA VAL A 133 4.56 -6.62 -7.61
C VAL A 133 3.78 -6.60 -8.91
N THR A 134 3.21 -7.75 -9.27
CA THR A 134 2.33 -7.85 -10.43
C THR A 134 0.88 -7.89 -9.95
N TYR A 135 0.09 -6.94 -10.40
CA TYR A 135 -1.36 -6.90 -10.19
C TYR A 135 -2.10 -7.26 -11.46
N PHE A 136 -3.22 -7.97 -11.31
CA PHE A 136 -4.22 -8.09 -12.35
C PHE A 136 -5.28 -7.01 -12.12
N ALA A 137 -5.32 -6.01 -13.00
CA ALA A 137 -6.31 -4.94 -12.96
C ALA A 137 -7.64 -5.44 -13.53
N MET A 138 -8.73 -5.29 -12.79
CA MET A 138 -10.07 -5.71 -13.21
C MET A 138 -10.59 -4.81 -14.33
N GLY A 139 -11.40 -5.36 -15.22
CA GLY A 139 -12.20 -4.58 -16.13
C GLY A 139 -13.27 -3.77 -15.39
N GLU A 140 -13.81 -2.73 -16.02
CA GLU A 140 -14.74 -1.78 -15.41
C GLU A 140 -15.98 -2.48 -14.81
N GLU A 141 -16.59 -3.41 -15.55
CA GLU A 141 -17.77 -4.16 -15.09
C GLU A 141 -17.45 -4.96 -13.82
N LYS A 142 -16.34 -5.70 -13.83
CA LYS A 142 -15.93 -6.50 -12.65
C LYS A 142 -15.58 -5.63 -11.45
N ALA A 143 -14.93 -4.51 -11.67
CA ALA A 143 -14.62 -3.55 -10.61
C ALA A 143 -15.91 -2.99 -9.97
N ARG A 144 -16.92 -2.67 -10.76
CA ARG A 144 -18.25 -2.25 -10.27
C ARG A 144 -18.94 -3.34 -9.46
N GLU A 145 -18.91 -4.59 -9.91
CA GLU A 145 -19.42 -5.74 -9.16
C GLU A 145 -18.73 -5.88 -7.79
N MET A 146 -17.43 -5.60 -7.72
CA MET A 146 -16.66 -5.58 -6.48
C MET A 146 -16.98 -4.37 -5.59
N GLY A 147 -17.77 -3.41 -6.09
CA GLY A 147 -18.20 -2.21 -5.37
C GLY A 147 -17.32 -0.98 -5.60
N PHE A 148 -16.42 -1.02 -6.58
CA PHE A 148 -15.61 0.14 -6.95
C PHE A 148 -16.45 1.11 -7.80
N ALA A 149 -16.42 2.39 -7.45
CA ALA A 149 -16.98 3.47 -8.26
C ALA A 149 -15.86 4.35 -8.80
N HIS A 150 -15.17 5.07 -7.93
CA HIS A 150 -14.00 5.90 -8.26
C HIS A 150 -13.20 6.17 -6.99
N CYS A 151 -11.96 6.58 -7.15
CA CYS A 151 -11.05 6.88 -6.05
C CYS A 151 -10.53 8.32 -6.19
N ASP A 152 -10.92 9.18 -5.27
CA ASP A 152 -10.54 10.59 -5.22
C ASP A 152 -9.42 10.87 -4.21
N VAL A 153 -8.91 12.10 -4.27
CA VAL A 153 -8.03 12.68 -3.24
C VAL A 153 -8.76 13.79 -2.48
N GLU A 154 -8.25 14.10 -1.30
CA GLU A 154 -8.70 15.27 -0.54
C GLU A 154 -8.27 16.57 -1.25
N GLU A 155 -9.04 17.65 -1.07
CA GLU A 155 -8.74 18.94 -1.70
C GLU A 155 -7.49 19.58 -1.11
N GLU A 156 -7.25 19.34 0.18
CA GLU A 156 -6.10 19.87 0.89
C GLU A 156 -4.79 19.26 0.38
N GLN A 157 -3.87 20.14 -0.01
CA GLN A 157 -2.53 19.74 -0.40
C GLN A 157 -1.61 19.71 0.82
N LEU A 158 -1.10 18.53 1.14
CA LEU A 158 -0.12 18.32 2.21
C LEU A 158 1.30 18.50 1.67
N PHE A 159 2.15 19.11 2.45
CA PHE A 159 3.59 19.13 2.17
C PHE A 159 4.25 17.88 2.73
N PRO A 160 5.29 17.34 2.08
CA PRO A 160 6.01 16.18 2.60
C PRO A 160 6.62 16.49 3.98
N PHE A 161 6.47 15.56 4.90
CA PHE A 161 7.03 15.65 6.26
C PHE A 161 8.53 15.37 6.28
#